data_fa9f2d146905b5425d6aae1f6065e0ce
#
_entry.id   fa9f2d146905b5425d6aae1f6065e0ce
#
_cell.length_a   1.000
_cell.length_b   1.000
_cell.length_c   1.000
_cell.angle_alpha   90.00
_cell.angle_beta   90.00
_cell.angle_gamma   90.00
#
_symmetry.space_group_name_H-M   'P 1'
#
loop_
_entity.id
_entity.type
_entity.pdbx_description
1 polymer ?
#
loop_
_entity_poly.entity_id
_entity_poly.type
_entity_poly.pdbx_seq_one_letter_code
_entity_poly.pdbx_strand_id
1 'polypeptide(L)'
;ELYQVELSKLLVLLPVKNYVVKVKVFNSGINIAISYPYDLLMVACEILDWVWYDVVDWFDKQLPVNLARSKRRFVRIIKEHQQLLLRKIYQRASKQKLNFFVDKDSLILGSGVTQFRAELSSVTKISDIPWRKIANVPCVLITGTNGKTTTTRLTEFICRRAKLKSGYCSSDWVMVNGKRVIEGDLSGPSGHQQVLMHPQVEVAILEVARGGLVKRGLLPNYVTAATVTNISYDHIGQNGIENLSDLAEAKGIVYRAINPS
;
A
#
# COMPACT_ATOMS: atom_id res chain seq x y z
N GLU A 1 9.17 -19.01 15.12
CA GLU A 1 8.02 -19.51 15.92
C GLU A 1 7.78 -18.64 17.14
N LEU A 2 8.78 -18.40 18.01
CA LEU A 2 8.63 -17.60 19.24
C LEU A 2 8.03 -16.22 18.98
N TYR A 3 8.54 -15.50 17.96
CA TYR A 3 8.01 -14.19 17.58
C TYR A 3 6.50 -14.22 17.28
N GLN A 4 6.02 -15.20 16.53
CA GLN A 4 4.59 -15.34 16.22
C GLN A 4 3.75 -15.60 17.47
N VAL A 5 4.26 -16.42 18.37
CA VAL A 5 3.59 -16.73 19.63
C VAL A 5 3.46 -15.47 20.50
N GLU A 6 4.56 -14.74 20.70
CA GLU A 6 4.56 -13.53 21.54
C GLU A 6 3.74 -12.39 20.90
N LEU A 7 3.83 -12.21 19.58
CA LEU A 7 2.97 -11.27 18.84
C LEU A 7 1.48 -11.60 19.04
N SER A 8 1.11 -12.86 18.88
CA SER A 8 -0.28 -13.29 19.04
C SER A 8 -0.79 -13.07 20.46
N LYS A 9 0.02 -13.40 21.47
CA LYS A 9 -0.31 -13.16 22.88
C LYS A 9 -0.56 -11.67 23.16
N LEU A 10 0.32 -10.79 22.64
CA LEU A 10 0.17 -9.36 22.84
C LEU A 10 -1.08 -8.82 22.13
N LEU A 11 -1.29 -9.15 20.86
CA LEU A 11 -2.43 -8.65 20.06
C LEU A 11 -3.79 -9.05 20.69
N VAL A 12 -3.91 -10.26 21.24
CA VAL A 12 -5.13 -10.70 21.96
C VAL A 12 -5.42 -9.83 23.19
N LEU A 13 -4.40 -9.31 23.86
CA LEU A 13 -4.54 -8.47 25.07
C LEU A 13 -4.89 -7.01 24.74
N LEU A 14 -4.74 -6.58 23.48
CA LEU A 14 -4.99 -5.19 23.09
C LEU A 14 -6.49 -4.95 22.76
N PRO A 15 -6.96 -3.69 22.84
CA PRO A 15 -8.37 -3.36 22.62
C PRO A 15 -8.81 -3.45 21.15
N VAL A 16 -7.87 -3.58 20.20
CA VAL A 16 -8.17 -3.72 18.77
C VAL A 16 -8.34 -5.20 18.44
N LYS A 17 -9.52 -5.59 17.95
CA LYS A 17 -9.85 -6.99 17.65
C LYS A 17 -9.87 -7.30 16.14
N ASN A 18 -10.00 -6.28 15.29
CA ASN A 18 -10.05 -6.43 13.85
C ASN A 18 -8.64 -6.34 13.28
N TYR A 19 -7.89 -7.44 13.36
CA TYR A 19 -6.57 -7.56 12.73
C TYR A 19 -6.42 -8.93 12.08
N VAL A 20 -5.55 -9.01 11.07
CA VAL A 20 -5.11 -10.28 10.46
C VAL A 20 -3.60 -10.25 10.38
N VAL A 21 -2.94 -11.30 10.84
CA VAL A 21 -1.50 -11.48 10.70
C VAL A 21 -1.27 -12.60 9.69
N LYS A 22 -0.44 -12.33 8.69
CA LYS A 22 0.04 -13.34 7.74
C LYS A 22 1.56 -13.40 7.82
N VAL A 23 2.07 -14.62 7.81
CA VAL A 23 3.50 -14.90 7.89
C VAL A 23 3.88 -15.80 6.73
N LYS A 24 4.95 -15.45 6.02
CA LYS A 24 5.60 -16.28 5.01
C LYS A 24 7.05 -16.49 5.41
N VAL A 25 7.41 -17.73 5.72
CA VAL A 25 8.79 -18.14 5.99
C VAL A 25 9.44 -18.58 4.68
N PHE A 26 10.71 -18.26 4.46
CA PHE A 26 11.53 -18.68 3.32
C PHE A 26 12.99 -18.88 3.78
N ASN A 27 13.84 -19.46 2.91
CA ASN A 27 15.18 -19.92 3.30
C ASN A 27 16.05 -18.86 4.00
N SER A 28 15.94 -17.58 3.61
CA SER A 28 16.78 -16.50 4.13
C SER A 28 16.03 -15.51 5.05
N GLY A 29 14.80 -15.83 5.46
CA GLY A 29 14.05 -14.89 6.30
C GLY A 29 12.57 -15.18 6.47
N ILE A 30 11.87 -14.17 6.95
CA ILE A 30 10.45 -14.19 7.23
C ILE A 30 9.81 -12.87 6.81
N ASN A 31 8.69 -12.93 6.12
CA ASN A 31 7.83 -11.78 5.85
C ASN A 31 6.61 -11.83 6.77
N ILE A 32 6.35 -10.73 7.46
CA ILE A 32 5.18 -10.58 8.33
C ILE A 32 4.35 -9.43 7.82
N ALA A 33 3.08 -9.68 7.57
CA ALA A 33 2.11 -8.66 7.22
C ALA A 33 0.99 -8.64 8.25
N ILE A 34 0.65 -7.45 8.71
CA ILE A 34 -0.47 -7.21 9.62
C ILE A 34 -1.49 -6.26 8.97
N SER A 35 -2.76 -6.64 9.00
CA SER A 35 -3.84 -5.67 8.76
C SER A 35 -4.30 -5.10 10.10
N TYR A 36 -4.45 -3.79 10.17
CA TYR A 36 -4.81 -3.07 11.39
C TYR A 36 -5.70 -1.88 11.02
N PRO A 37 -6.49 -1.30 11.94
CA PRO A 37 -7.23 -0.08 11.62
C PRO A 37 -6.33 1.01 11.06
N TYR A 38 -6.78 1.69 10.00
CA TYR A 38 -5.96 2.62 9.24
C TYR A 38 -5.29 3.71 10.10
N ASP A 39 -6.04 4.26 11.03
CA ASP A 39 -5.57 5.29 11.97
C ASP A 39 -4.52 4.79 12.98
N LEU A 40 -4.33 3.48 13.08
CA LEU A 40 -3.39 2.83 13.99
C LEU A 40 -2.29 2.02 13.26
N LEU A 41 -2.09 2.20 11.95
CA LEU A 41 -1.08 1.45 11.20
C LEU A 41 0.34 1.71 11.74
N MET A 42 0.66 2.93 12.13
CA MET A 42 1.97 3.24 12.75
C MET A 42 2.14 2.54 14.09
N VAL A 43 1.06 2.46 14.88
CA VAL A 43 1.08 1.71 16.15
C VAL A 43 1.28 0.22 15.91
N ALA A 44 0.71 -0.33 14.82
CA ALA A 44 0.95 -1.71 14.44
C ALA A 44 2.43 -1.97 14.10
N CYS A 45 3.09 -1.05 13.39
CA CYS A 45 4.53 -1.14 13.15
C CYS A 45 5.33 -1.13 14.46
N GLU A 46 5.00 -0.23 15.39
CA GLU A 46 5.65 -0.19 16.71
C GLU A 46 5.43 -1.50 17.51
N ILE A 47 4.26 -2.12 17.40
CA ILE A 47 3.98 -3.41 18.04
C ILE A 47 4.89 -4.50 17.45
N LEU A 48 5.03 -4.54 16.11
CA LEU A 48 5.89 -5.52 15.45
C LEU A 48 7.35 -5.37 15.87
N ASP A 49 7.86 -4.14 15.88
CA ASP A 49 9.24 -3.83 16.29
C ASP A 49 9.46 -4.16 17.77
N TRP A 50 8.52 -3.78 18.64
CA TRP A 50 8.60 -4.07 20.08
C TRP A 50 8.72 -5.56 20.35
N VAL A 51 7.84 -6.36 19.75
CA VAL A 51 7.88 -7.82 19.92
C VAL A 51 9.17 -8.42 19.36
N TRP A 52 9.70 -7.85 18.27
CA TRP A 52 10.98 -8.27 17.72
C TRP A 52 12.12 -8.05 18.73
N TYR A 53 12.21 -6.87 19.33
CA TYR A 53 13.24 -6.57 20.32
C TYR A 53 13.06 -7.39 21.61
N ASP A 54 11.85 -7.59 22.09
CA ASP A 54 11.58 -8.46 23.22
C ASP A 54 12.06 -9.92 22.98
N VAL A 55 11.87 -10.43 21.76
CA VAL A 55 12.33 -11.78 21.36
C VAL A 55 13.86 -11.82 21.24
N VAL A 56 14.48 -10.80 20.67
CA VAL A 56 15.96 -10.71 20.61
C VAL A 56 16.57 -10.65 21.99
N ASP A 57 16.04 -9.83 22.90
CA ASP A 57 16.50 -9.73 24.28
C ASP A 57 16.31 -11.06 25.03
N TRP A 58 15.27 -11.81 24.73
CA TRP A 58 15.08 -13.14 25.29
C TRP A 58 16.19 -14.12 24.83
N PHE A 59 16.59 -14.09 23.54
CA PHE A 59 17.66 -14.95 23.04
C PHE A 59 19.04 -14.53 23.57
N ASP A 60 19.35 -13.23 23.54
CA ASP A 60 20.69 -12.72 23.82
C ASP A 60 20.96 -12.58 25.32
N LYS A 61 19.95 -12.15 26.09
CA LYS A 61 20.09 -11.78 27.51
C LYS A 61 19.30 -12.68 28.46
N GLN A 62 18.56 -13.66 27.93
CA GLN A 62 17.65 -14.51 28.68
C GLN A 62 16.59 -13.72 29.48
N LEU A 63 16.23 -12.52 29.02
CA LEU A 63 15.22 -11.70 29.67
C LEU A 63 13.81 -12.17 29.29
N PRO A 64 12.91 -12.42 30.26
CA PRO A 64 11.56 -12.85 29.95
C PRO A 64 10.74 -11.74 29.29
N VAL A 65 9.92 -12.11 28.28
CA VAL A 65 8.96 -11.20 27.67
C VAL A 65 7.92 -10.74 28.69
N ASN A 66 7.81 -9.45 28.92
CA ASN A 66 6.88 -8.88 29.90
C ASN A 66 5.60 -8.38 29.24
N LEU A 67 4.68 -9.29 28.96
CA LEU A 67 3.40 -8.98 28.31
C LEU A 67 2.54 -7.96 29.09
N ALA A 68 2.63 -7.91 30.42
CA ALA A 68 1.88 -6.93 31.20
C ALA A 68 2.39 -5.50 30.99
N ARG A 69 3.72 -5.34 30.86
CA ARG A 69 4.35 -4.06 30.50
C ARG A 69 3.97 -3.65 29.08
N SER A 70 4.09 -4.57 28.13
CA SER A 70 3.77 -4.35 26.71
C SER A 70 2.29 -3.98 26.54
N LYS A 71 1.37 -4.68 27.17
CA LYS A 71 -0.06 -4.36 27.20
C LYS A 71 -0.32 -2.93 27.69
N ARG A 72 0.23 -2.55 28.87
CA ARG A 72 0.02 -1.20 29.44
C ARG A 72 0.52 -0.11 28.50
N ARG A 73 1.70 -0.31 27.89
CA ARG A 73 2.28 0.61 26.92
C ARG A 73 1.35 0.80 25.73
N PHE A 74 0.96 -0.28 25.04
CA PHE A 74 0.23 -0.20 23.80
C PHE A 74 -1.26 0.17 23.99
N VAL A 75 -1.89 -0.18 25.10
CA VAL A 75 -3.23 0.34 25.42
C VAL A 75 -3.23 1.87 25.51
N ARG A 76 -2.20 2.46 26.14
CA ARG A 76 -2.03 3.92 26.22
C ARG A 76 -1.80 4.51 24.83
N ILE A 77 -0.82 3.99 24.06
CA ILE A 77 -0.49 4.48 22.72
C ILE A 77 -1.70 4.41 21.78
N ILE A 78 -2.45 3.30 21.80
CA ILE A 78 -3.67 3.16 21.00
C ILE A 78 -4.69 4.25 21.35
N LYS A 79 -4.90 4.53 22.63
CA LYS A 79 -5.83 5.55 23.09
C LYS A 79 -5.40 6.96 22.66
N GLU A 80 -4.10 7.23 22.68
CA GLU A 80 -3.53 8.54 22.30
C GLU A 80 -3.57 8.77 20.78
N HIS A 81 -3.39 7.71 19.96
CA HIS A 81 -3.26 7.83 18.51
C HIS A 81 -4.53 7.51 17.72
N GLN A 82 -5.57 6.94 18.36
CA GLN A 82 -6.80 6.61 17.65
C GLN A 82 -7.52 7.84 17.10
N GLN A 83 -7.87 7.80 15.83
CA GLN A 83 -8.62 8.84 15.13
C GLN A 83 -9.89 8.24 14.55
N LEU A 84 -10.94 8.15 15.38
CA LEU A 84 -12.18 7.43 15.03
C LEU A 84 -12.88 7.99 13.78
N LEU A 85 -12.78 9.31 13.54
CA LEU A 85 -13.34 9.92 12.34
C LEU A 85 -12.57 9.44 11.10
N LEU A 86 -11.24 9.48 11.12
CA LEU A 86 -10.38 9.02 10.02
C LEU A 86 -10.66 7.55 9.70
N ARG A 87 -10.79 6.69 10.74
CA ARG A 87 -11.18 5.29 10.59
C ARG A 87 -12.51 5.12 9.88
N LYS A 88 -13.54 5.87 10.27
CA LYS A 88 -14.87 5.84 9.63
C LYS A 88 -14.82 6.33 8.18
N ILE A 89 -14.02 7.36 7.89
CA ILE A 89 -13.82 7.86 6.52
C ILE A 89 -13.15 6.77 5.67
N TYR A 90 -12.06 6.16 6.16
CA TYR A 90 -11.39 5.06 5.48
C TYR A 90 -12.35 3.89 5.20
N GLN A 91 -13.12 3.46 6.20
CA GLN A 91 -14.09 2.37 6.03
C GLN A 91 -15.15 2.69 4.96
N ARG A 92 -15.62 3.94 4.90
CA ARG A 92 -16.58 4.35 3.88
C ARG A 92 -15.94 4.43 2.50
N ALA A 93 -14.74 4.99 2.38
CA ALA A 93 -13.98 5.02 1.13
C ALA A 93 -13.74 3.59 0.61
N SER A 94 -13.32 2.68 1.49
CA SER A 94 -13.11 1.28 1.15
C SER A 94 -14.39 0.57 0.66
N LYS A 95 -15.54 0.81 1.32
CA LYS A 95 -16.84 0.27 0.86
C LYS A 95 -17.25 0.81 -0.52
N GLN A 96 -16.86 2.03 -0.85
CA GLN A 96 -17.12 2.65 -2.17
C GLN A 96 -15.99 2.37 -3.18
N LYS A 97 -15.01 1.56 -2.81
CA LYS A 97 -13.83 1.23 -3.62
C LYS A 97 -13.05 2.48 -4.07
N LEU A 98 -13.05 3.53 -3.28
CA LEU A 98 -12.29 4.75 -3.52
C LEU A 98 -10.85 4.61 -3.02
N ASN A 99 -9.91 5.16 -3.77
CA ASN A 99 -8.56 5.37 -3.27
C ASN A 99 -8.59 6.32 -2.08
N PHE A 100 -7.76 6.04 -1.09
CA PHE A 100 -7.67 6.79 0.16
C PHE A 100 -6.20 7.07 0.46
N PHE A 101 -5.88 8.35 0.61
CA PHE A 101 -4.53 8.79 0.98
C PHE A 101 -4.60 9.83 2.08
N VAL A 102 -3.61 9.78 2.95
CA VAL A 102 -3.26 10.89 3.86
C VAL A 102 -1.83 11.30 3.51
N ASP A 103 -1.66 12.53 3.09
CA ASP A 103 -0.36 13.11 2.75
C ASP A 103 -0.13 14.34 3.62
N LYS A 104 0.80 14.25 4.57
CA LYS A 104 0.98 15.23 5.63
C LYS A 104 -0.36 15.49 6.34
N ASP A 105 -0.90 16.70 6.20
CA ASP A 105 -2.15 17.12 6.80
C ASP A 105 -3.35 17.07 5.82
N SER A 106 -3.15 16.52 4.62
CA SER A 106 -4.19 16.45 3.58
C SER A 106 -4.84 15.08 3.53
N LEU A 107 -6.17 15.05 3.61
CA LEU A 107 -6.99 13.90 3.26
C LEU A 107 -7.31 13.95 1.77
N ILE A 108 -7.09 12.85 1.06
CA ILE A 108 -7.38 12.72 -0.37
C ILE A 108 -8.20 11.44 -0.58
N LEU A 109 -9.36 11.58 -1.22
CA LEU A 109 -10.28 10.50 -1.55
C LEU A 109 -10.51 10.45 -3.05
N GLY A 110 -10.52 9.26 -3.64
CA GLY A 110 -10.52 9.11 -5.10
C GLY A 110 -9.14 9.35 -5.69
N SER A 111 -9.07 9.72 -6.97
CA SER A 111 -7.80 10.01 -7.64
C SER A 111 -7.96 10.99 -8.80
N GLY A 112 -6.85 11.61 -9.20
CA GLY A 112 -6.77 12.50 -10.36
C GLY A 112 -7.77 13.65 -10.31
N VAL A 113 -8.39 13.97 -11.44
CA VAL A 113 -9.36 15.09 -11.57
C VAL A 113 -10.65 14.87 -10.79
N THR A 114 -10.95 13.65 -10.35
CA THR A 114 -12.18 13.30 -9.64
C THR A 114 -11.98 13.13 -8.13
N GLN A 115 -10.79 13.49 -7.63
CA GLN A 115 -10.48 13.41 -6.21
C GLN A 115 -11.14 14.53 -5.39
N PHE A 116 -11.43 14.22 -4.14
CA PHE A 116 -11.66 15.21 -3.09
C PHE A 116 -10.35 15.39 -2.32
N ARG A 117 -9.95 16.64 -2.08
CA ARG A 117 -8.80 16.99 -1.24
C ARG A 117 -9.20 18.05 -0.24
N ALA A 118 -8.86 17.84 1.02
CA ALA A 118 -9.07 18.80 2.09
C ALA A 118 -7.98 18.67 3.16
N GLU A 119 -7.75 19.72 3.95
CA GLU A 119 -6.99 19.56 5.19
C GLU A 119 -7.73 18.61 6.14
N LEU A 120 -7.01 17.68 6.75
CA LEU A 120 -7.60 16.71 7.68
C LEU A 120 -8.30 17.38 8.85
N SER A 121 -7.74 18.49 9.34
CA SER A 121 -8.30 19.33 10.41
C SER A 121 -9.63 19.99 10.05
N SER A 122 -9.87 20.26 8.76
CA SER A 122 -11.10 20.87 8.27
C SER A 122 -12.28 19.90 8.17
N VAL A 123 -11.99 18.58 8.18
CA VAL A 123 -13.02 17.52 8.11
C VAL A 123 -13.43 17.13 9.53
N THR A 124 -14.55 17.65 10.00
CA THR A 124 -15.04 17.42 11.37
C THR A 124 -16.06 16.28 11.47
N LYS A 125 -16.73 15.97 10.37
CA LYS A 125 -17.74 14.90 10.28
C LYS A 125 -17.78 14.28 8.87
N ILE A 126 -18.30 13.06 8.77
CA ILE A 126 -18.37 12.31 7.49
C ILE A 126 -19.20 13.03 6.42
N SER A 127 -20.20 13.82 6.84
CA SER A 127 -21.07 14.60 5.93
C SER A 127 -20.37 15.78 5.26
N ASP A 128 -19.20 16.22 5.75
CA ASP A 128 -18.42 17.30 5.13
C ASP A 128 -17.80 16.87 3.80
N ILE A 129 -17.78 15.56 3.55
CA ILE A 129 -17.19 14.97 2.36
C ILE A 129 -18.28 14.76 1.29
N PRO A 130 -18.09 15.31 0.06
CA PRO A 130 -19.08 15.20 -1.02
C PRO A 130 -19.01 13.85 -1.74
N TRP A 131 -19.28 12.76 -1.05
CA TRP A 131 -19.09 11.36 -1.48
C TRP A 131 -19.61 11.03 -2.89
N ARG A 132 -20.71 11.66 -3.32
CA ARG A 132 -21.32 11.42 -4.64
C ARG A 132 -20.51 12.00 -5.81
N LYS A 133 -19.58 12.92 -5.53
CA LYS A 133 -18.76 13.60 -6.55
C LYS A 133 -17.35 13.00 -6.65
N ILE A 134 -17.01 12.03 -5.81
CA ILE A 134 -15.68 11.47 -5.71
C ILE A 134 -15.64 10.17 -6.50
N ALA A 135 -14.60 10.01 -7.33
CA ALA A 135 -14.33 8.78 -8.07
C ALA A 135 -12.82 8.53 -8.19
N ASN A 136 -12.46 7.33 -8.62
CA ASN A 136 -11.12 7.06 -9.11
C ASN A 136 -11.08 7.31 -10.62
N VAL A 137 -10.02 7.92 -11.11
CA VAL A 137 -9.76 7.96 -12.55
C VAL A 137 -9.42 6.56 -13.08
N PRO A 138 -9.66 6.25 -14.36
CA PRO A 138 -9.19 5.02 -14.97
C PRO A 138 -7.70 4.81 -14.69
N CYS A 139 -7.37 3.59 -14.26
CA CYS A 139 -6.02 3.24 -13.86
C CYS A 139 -5.63 1.87 -14.42
N VAL A 140 -4.41 1.75 -14.95
CA VAL A 140 -3.84 0.48 -15.39
C VAL A 140 -2.53 0.19 -14.66
N LEU A 141 -2.39 -1.05 -14.18
CA LEU A 141 -1.14 -1.59 -13.63
C LEU A 141 -0.40 -2.40 -14.68
N ILE A 142 0.89 -2.15 -14.83
CA ILE A 142 1.74 -2.82 -15.81
C ILE A 142 2.94 -3.43 -15.09
N THR A 143 3.00 -4.76 -15.08
CA THR A 143 4.13 -5.51 -14.52
C THR A 143 4.67 -6.53 -15.52
N GLY A 144 5.71 -7.24 -15.15
CA GLY A 144 6.36 -8.29 -15.95
C GLY A 144 7.86 -8.37 -15.67
N THR A 145 8.53 -9.30 -16.27
CA THR A 145 10.01 -9.36 -16.19
C THR A 145 10.58 -8.28 -17.09
N ASN A 146 10.25 -8.28 -18.37
CA ASN A 146 10.73 -7.34 -19.38
C ASN A 146 9.56 -6.56 -20.00
N GLY A 147 9.86 -5.40 -20.60
CA GLY A 147 8.91 -4.60 -21.36
C GLY A 147 7.95 -3.73 -20.53
N LYS A 148 8.01 -3.74 -19.20
CA LYS A 148 7.17 -2.90 -18.33
C LYS A 148 7.21 -1.42 -18.71
N THR A 149 8.38 -0.81 -18.67
CA THR A 149 8.61 0.61 -18.96
C THR A 149 8.20 0.97 -20.38
N THR A 150 8.53 0.10 -21.36
CA THR A 150 8.13 0.29 -22.77
C THR A 150 6.61 0.27 -22.91
N THR A 151 5.94 -0.71 -22.32
CA THR A 151 4.47 -0.82 -22.35
C THR A 151 3.82 0.38 -21.64
N THR A 152 4.35 0.80 -20.50
CA THR A 152 3.88 1.98 -19.75
C THR A 152 3.95 3.25 -20.63
N ARG A 153 5.09 3.49 -21.25
CA ARG A 153 5.29 4.67 -22.14
C ARG A 153 4.44 4.60 -23.40
N LEU A 154 4.28 3.40 -23.98
CA LEU A 154 3.42 3.22 -25.16
C LEU A 154 1.95 3.48 -24.81
N THR A 155 1.48 2.96 -23.67
CA THR A 155 0.11 3.21 -23.19
C THR A 155 -0.10 4.71 -22.94
N GLU A 156 0.86 5.38 -22.30
CA GLU A 156 0.82 6.83 -22.11
C GLU A 156 0.73 7.57 -23.45
N PHE A 157 1.57 7.21 -24.40
CA PHE A 157 1.56 7.82 -25.72
C PHE A 157 0.19 7.69 -26.41
N ILE A 158 -0.45 6.51 -26.31
CA ILE A 158 -1.80 6.28 -26.86
C ILE A 158 -2.83 7.17 -26.15
N CYS A 159 -2.81 7.23 -24.82
CA CYS A 159 -3.72 8.08 -24.05
C CYS A 159 -3.55 9.57 -24.40
N ARG A 160 -2.31 10.04 -24.51
CA ARG A 160 -1.99 11.42 -24.88
C ARG A 160 -2.43 11.73 -26.30
N ARG A 161 -2.29 10.80 -27.26
CA ARG A 161 -2.82 10.95 -28.63
C ARG A 161 -4.35 11.01 -28.65
N ALA A 162 -5.01 10.33 -27.72
CA ALA A 162 -6.45 10.45 -27.47
C ALA A 162 -6.84 11.73 -26.72
N LYS A 163 -5.89 12.67 -26.49
CA LYS A 163 -6.07 13.96 -25.79
C LYS A 163 -6.45 13.80 -24.30
N LEU A 164 -6.17 12.67 -23.69
CA LEU A 164 -6.34 12.46 -22.26
C LEU A 164 -5.12 13.01 -21.50
N LYS A 165 -5.34 13.69 -20.39
CA LYS A 165 -4.27 14.13 -19.49
C LYS A 165 -3.79 12.95 -18.66
N SER A 166 -2.81 12.25 -19.21
CA SER A 166 -2.22 11.06 -18.59
C SER A 166 -1.21 11.40 -17.50
N GLY A 167 -1.20 10.56 -16.46
CA GLY A 167 -0.11 10.48 -15.51
C GLY A 167 0.49 9.07 -15.50
N TYR A 168 1.81 8.95 -15.48
CA TYR A 168 2.45 7.66 -15.34
C TYR A 168 3.70 7.71 -14.45
N CYS A 169 4.04 6.57 -13.88
CA CYS A 169 5.31 6.35 -13.20
C CYS A 169 6.05 5.15 -13.80
N SER A 170 7.36 5.19 -13.71
CA SER A 170 8.26 4.15 -14.20
C SER A 170 9.50 4.04 -13.31
N SER A 171 10.44 3.19 -13.70
CA SER A 171 11.77 3.09 -13.07
C SER A 171 12.61 4.36 -13.21
N ASP A 172 12.22 5.32 -14.05
CA ASP A 172 13.03 6.51 -14.33
C ASP A 172 12.43 7.79 -13.74
N TRP A 173 11.10 7.92 -13.76
CA TRP A 173 10.40 9.16 -13.36
C TRP A 173 8.89 8.99 -13.16
N VAL A 174 8.29 10.04 -12.59
CA VAL A 174 6.85 10.34 -12.67
C VAL A 174 6.64 11.44 -13.71
N MET A 175 5.72 11.20 -14.63
CA MET A 175 5.29 12.17 -15.65
C MET A 175 3.81 12.48 -15.49
N VAL A 176 3.43 13.74 -15.67
CA VAL A 176 2.02 14.16 -15.73
C VAL A 176 1.85 15.11 -16.90
N ASN A 177 0.92 14.78 -17.77
CA ASN A 177 0.57 15.59 -18.96
C ASN A 177 1.81 15.99 -19.79
N GLY A 178 2.72 15.01 -20.03
CA GLY A 178 3.94 15.19 -20.78
C GLY A 178 5.07 15.95 -20.06
N LYS A 179 4.87 16.33 -18.79
CA LYS A 179 5.89 17.02 -17.98
C LYS A 179 6.44 16.08 -16.90
N ARG A 180 7.76 16.06 -16.73
CA ARG A 180 8.41 15.33 -15.64
C ARG A 180 8.16 16.07 -14.32
N VAL A 181 7.65 15.31 -13.35
CA VAL A 181 7.33 15.82 -11.99
C VAL A 181 8.40 15.40 -10.99
N ILE A 182 8.84 14.13 -11.07
CA ILE A 182 9.85 13.56 -10.16
C ILE A 182 10.75 12.65 -10.99
N GLU A 183 12.04 12.64 -10.68
CA GLU A 183 13.05 11.74 -11.26
C GLU A 183 13.46 10.67 -10.24
N GLY A 184 13.68 9.44 -10.70
CA GLY A 184 14.11 8.30 -9.89
C GLY A 184 13.29 7.04 -10.15
N ASP A 185 13.68 5.93 -9.52
CA ASP A 185 12.91 4.67 -9.57
C ASP A 185 11.63 4.80 -8.75
N LEU A 186 10.55 5.04 -9.47
CA LEU A 186 9.21 5.27 -8.94
C LEU A 186 8.21 4.21 -9.40
N SER A 187 8.70 3.02 -9.76
CA SER A 187 7.91 1.86 -10.19
C SER A 187 7.25 1.08 -9.03
N GLY A 188 6.92 1.77 -7.96
CA GLY A 188 6.29 1.22 -6.75
C GLY A 188 5.30 2.17 -6.08
N PRO A 189 4.82 1.84 -4.86
CA PRO A 189 3.75 2.57 -4.19
C PRO A 189 3.95 4.08 -4.09
N SER A 190 5.18 4.56 -3.88
CA SER A 190 5.47 6.00 -3.81
C SER A 190 5.20 6.73 -5.14
N GLY A 191 5.64 6.16 -6.27
CA GLY A 191 5.35 6.73 -7.59
C GLY A 191 3.87 6.61 -7.95
N HIS A 192 3.22 5.48 -7.62
CA HIS A 192 1.78 5.30 -7.79
C HIS A 192 0.99 6.39 -7.06
N GLN A 193 1.35 6.66 -5.81
CA GLN A 193 0.72 7.71 -5.01
C GLN A 193 0.87 9.08 -5.65
N GLN A 194 2.07 9.43 -6.14
CA GLN A 194 2.31 10.72 -6.80
C GLN A 194 1.43 10.92 -8.04
N VAL A 195 1.26 9.87 -8.87
CA VAL A 195 0.38 9.93 -10.04
C VAL A 195 -1.09 10.06 -9.63
N LEU A 196 -1.56 9.21 -8.71
CA LEU A 196 -2.97 9.13 -8.32
C LEU A 196 -3.45 10.37 -7.56
N MET A 197 -2.58 10.98 -6.76
CA MET A 197 -2.89 12.20 -5.99
C MET A 197 -2.76 13.48 -6.83
N HIS A 198 -2.25 13.41 -8.07
CA HIS A 198 -2.05 14.61 -8.88
C HIS A 198 -3.37 15.09 -9.50
N PRO A 199 -3.82 16.33 -9.22
CA PRO A 199 -5.18 16.78 -9.54
C PRO A 199 -5.46 16.96 -11.04
N GLN A 200 -4.47 16.89 -11.90
CA GLN A 200 -4.63 17.04 -13.36
C GLN A 200 -4.73 15.70 -14.10
N VAL A 201 -4.54 14.57 -13.41
CA VAL A 201 -4.53 13.26 -14.05
C VAL A 201 -5.95 12.80 -14.34
N GLU A 202 -6.25 12.49 -15.61
CA GLU A 202 -7.50 11.91 -16.09
C GLU A 202 -7.40 10.40 -16.30
N VAL A 203 -6.17 9.90 -16.52
CA VAL A 203 -5.87 8.45 -16.61
C VAL A 203 -4.51 8.17 -16.01
N ALA A 204 -4.42 7.14 -15.17
CA ALA A 204 -3.19 6.73 -14.49
C ALA A 204 -2.61 5.46 -15.11
N ILE A 205 -1.31 5.47 -15.43
CA ILE A 205 -0.58 4.33 -15.99
C ILE A 205 0.60 4.04 -15.06
N LEU A 206 0.55 2.91 -14.35
CA LEU A 206 1.45 2.64 -13.24
C LEU A 206 2.31 1.41 -13.53
N GLU A 207 3.61 1.64 -13.70
CA GLU A 207 4.59 0.56 -13.73
C GLU A 207 4.72 -0.06 -12.34
N VAL A 208 4.70 -1.38 -12.26
CA VAL A 208 4.78 -2.13 -11.00
C VAL A 208 6.01 -3.03 -11.02
N ALA A 209 7.05 -2.63 -10.30
CA ALA A 209 8.24 -3.45 -10.13
C ALA A 209 8.03 -4.51 -9.02
N ARG A 210 8.60 -5.69 -9.24
CA ARG A 210 8.55 -6.81 -8.30
C ARG A 210 9.03 -6.43 -6.89
N GLY A 211 10.16 -5.71 -6.82
CA GLY A 211 10.75 -5.31 -5.53
C GLY A 211 9.81 -4.47 -4.69
N GLY A 212 9.03 -3.58 -5.34
CA GLY A 212 7.98 -2.80 -4.70
C GLY A 212 6.84 -3.69 -4.19
N LEU A 213 6.34 -4.60 -5.03
CA LEU A 213 5.28 -5.54 -4.67
C LEU A 213 5.60 -6.38 -3.44
N VAL A 214 6.78 -7.01 -3.43
CA VAL A 214 7.15 -7.96 -2.36
C VAL A 214 7.45 -7.25 -1.04
N LYS A 215 8.06 -6.06 -1.10
CA LYS A 215 8.51 -5.33 0.10
C LYS A 215 7.47 -4.36 0.66
N ARG A 216 6.62 -3.79 -0.20
CA ARG A 216 5.74 -2.66 0.15
C ARG A 216 4.26 -2.90 -0.20
N GLY A 217 3.97 -4.03 -0.87
CA GLY A 217 2.63 -4.33 -1.35
C GLY A 217 2.24 -3.56 -2.60
N LEU A 218 0.95 -3.59 -2.91
CA LEU A 218 0.37 -2.97 -4.09
C LEU A 218 -0.44 -1.72 -3.70
N LEU A 219 -0.24 -0.66 -4.44
CA LEU A 219 -1.07 0.53 -4.46
C LEU A 219 -1.34 0.88 -5.94
N PRO A 220 -2.56 1.19 -6.36
CA PRO A 220 -3.83 1.25 -5.62
C PRO A 220 -4.47 -0.13 -5.39
N ASN A 221 -5.48 -0.15 -4.52
CA ASN A 221 -6.28 -1.36 -4.27
C ASN A 221 -7.35 -1.61 -5.34
N TYR A 222 -7.69 -0.60 -6.15
CA TYR A 222 -8.74 -0.65 -7.15
C TYR A 222 -8.25 -0.02 -8.45
N VAL A 223 -8.29 -0.79 -9.54
CA VAL A 223 -7.86 -0.36 -10.88
C VAL A 223 -8.83 -0.83 -11.95
N THR A 224 -8.79 -0.17 -13.10
CA THR A 224 -9.61 -0.51 -14.26
C THR A 224 -9.08 -1.72 -15.01
N ALA A 225 -7.76 -1.82 -15.13
CA ALA A 225 -7.08 -2.90 -15.85
C ALA A 225 -5.72 -3.21 -15.24
N ALA A 226 -5.23 -4.41 -15.50
CA ALA A 226 -3.86 -4.80 -15.16
C ALA A 226 -3.31 -5.73 -16.25
N THR A 227 -1.99 -5.70 -16.46
CA THR A 227 -1.32 -6.60 -17.38
C THR A 227 0.02 -7.07 -16.84
N VAL A 228 0.34 -8.31 -17.16
CA VAL A 228 1.66 -8.91 -16.99
C VAL A 228 2.25 -9.12 -18.38
N THR A 229 3.29 -8.38 -18.73
CA THR A 229 3.88 -8.43 -20.08
C THR A 229 4.51 -9.79 -20.40
N ASN A 230 5.25 -10.32 -19.46
CA ASN A 230 5.84 -11.67 -19.52
C ASN A 230 6.37 -12.06 -18.14
N ILE A 231 6.67 -13.37 -18.01
CA ILE A 231 7.33 -13.95 -16.85
C ILE A 231 8.49 -14.81 -17.37
N SER A 232 9.70 -14.45 -17.00
CA SER A 232 10.92 -15.21 -17.31
C SER A 232 11.85 -15.25 -16.10
N TYR A 233 12.85 -16.09 -16.13
CA TYR A 233 13.83 -16.22 -15.05
C TYR A 233 14.53 -14.89 -14.80
N ASP A 234 14.21 -14.25 -13.68
CA ASP A 234 14.79 -12.99 -13.24
C ASP A 234 14.62 -12.81 -11.74
N HIS A 235 15.70 -12.48 -11.05
CA HIS A 235 15.71 -12.27 -9.61
C HIS A 235 15.11 -13.41 -8.75
N ILE A 236 15.28 -14.65 -9.15
CA ILE A 236 14.91 -15.82 -8.35
C ILE A 236 15.93 -15.99 -7.21
N GLY A 237 15.51 -16.59 -6.08
CA GLY A 237 16.31 -16.74 -4.87
C GLY A 237 16.29 -15.53 -3.94
N GLN A 238 15.40 -14.54 -4.17
CA GLN A 238 15.34 -13.32 -3.37
C GLN A 238 13.93 -13.07 -2.81
N ASN A 239 13.85 -12.69 -1.52
CA ASN A 239 12.62 -12.29 -0.84
C ASN A 239 11.49 -13.34 -0.91
N GLY A 240 11.84 -14.63 -0.83
CA GLY A 240 10.88 -15.73 -0.85
C GLY A 240 10.30 -16.05 -2.24
N ILE A 241 10.97 -15.62 -3.32
CA ILE A 241 10.70 -16.03 -4.71
C ILE A 241 11.77 -17.05 -5.08
N GLU A 242 11.45 -18.33 -5.01
CA GLU A 242 12.42 -19.42 -5.18
C GLU A 242 12.37 -20.05 -6.58
N ASN A 243 11.27 -19.86 -7.30
CA ASN A 243 11.05 -20.43 -8.61
C ASN A 243 10.16 -19.53 -9.49
N LEU A 244 9.95 -19.96 -10.73
CA LEU A 244 9.15 -19.21 -11.71
C LEU A 244 7.67 -19.12 -11.31
N SER A 245 7.14 -20.13 -10.63
CA SER A 245 5.75 -20.12 -10.13
C SER A 245 5.54 -19.07 -9.05
N ASP A 246 6.48 -18.95 -8.10
CA ASP A 246 6.45 -17.90 -7.07
C ASP A 246 6.51 -16.51 -7.71
N LEU A 247 7.33 -16.35 -8.77
CA LEU A 247 7.43 -15.09 -9.51
C LEU A 247 6.11 -14.77 -10.24
N ALA A 248 5.46 -15.78 -10.81
CA ALA A 248 4.18 -15.65 -11.48
C ALA A 248 3.08 -15.24 -10.48
N GLU A 249 3.03 -15.89 -9.31
CA GLU A 249 2.10 -15.54 -8.24
C GLU A 249 2.31 -14.11 -7.75
N ALA A 250 3.57 -13.73 -7.48
CA ALA A 250 3.91 -12.39 -7.01
C ALA A 250 3.52 -11.31 -8.03
N LYS A 251 3.77 -11.52 -9.33
CA LYS A 251 3.37 -10.57 -10.38
C LYS A 251 1.86 -10.60 -10.63
N GLY A 252 1.23 -11.75 -10.51
CA GLY A 252 -0.22 -11.93 -10.67
C GLY A 252 -1.07 -11.17 -9.66
N ILE A 253 -0.47 -10.69 -8.55
CA ILE A 253 -1.19 -9.92 -7.53
C ILE A 253 -1.84 -8.65 -8.09
N VAL A 254 -1.33 -8.09 -9.21
CA VAL A 254 -1.92 -6.92 -9.86
C VAL A 254 -3.37 -7.16 -10.34
N TYR A 255 -3.72 -8.40 -10.64
CA TYR A 255 -5.08 -8.76 -11.04
C TYR A 255 -6.08 -8.70 -9.89
N ARG A 256 -5.61 -8.81 -8.63
CA ARG A 256 -6.47 -8.68 -7.44
C ARG A 256 -6.99 -7.25 -7.24
N ALA A 257 -6.35 -6.27 -7.89
CA ALA A 257 -6.77 -4.87 -7.84
C ALA A 257 -7.80 -4.51 -8.93
N ILE A 258 -8.09 -5.41 -9.88
CA ILE A 258 -9.09 -5.14 -10.90
C ILE A 258 -10.46 -5.07 -10.24
N ASN A 259 -11.14 -3.96 -10.45
CA ASN A 259 -12.52 -3.80 -10.01
C ASN A 259 -13.44 -4.45 -11.05
N PRO A 260 -14.13 -5.56 -10.75
CA PRO A 260 -15.15 -6.06 -11.63
C PRO A 260 -16.23 -4.98 -11.77
N SER A 261 -16.48 -4.59 -13.01
CA SER A 261 -17.55 -3.66 -13.42
C SER A 261 -18.92 -4.23 -13.08
#